data_b76f4cc04558f870ebfa88168b969260
#
_entry.id   b76f4cc04558f870ebfa88168b969260
#
_cell.length_a   1.000
_cell.length_b   1.000
_cell.length_c   1.000
_cell.angle_alpha   90.00
_cell.angle_beta   90.00
_cell.angle_gamma   90.00
#
_symmetry.space_group_name_H-M   'P 1'
#
loop_
_entity.id
_entity.type
_entity.pdbx_description
1 polymer ?
#
loop_
_entity_poly.entity_id
_entity_poly.type
_entity_poly.pdbx_seq_one_letter_code
_entity_poly.pdbx_strand_id
1 'polypeptide(L)'
;MKIRPLVAEDLPQLQQIYAHHVLHGTGSWEWEPPSLAEMTDRAQAVQKKGLPYLVAEVAEQIAGYAYASPYRPRAGYRFTLEDSIYLHPEFSKQGIGLLLLQELMLQCGSLGYREMIAVIGDSANHASIRLHERAGFVEVGVFRNIGFKFGRFLDSVYMQAQLNAPASTPSN
;
A
#
# COMPACT_ATOMS: atom_id res chain seq x y z
N MET A 1 -12.69 -7.13 -14.54
CA MET A 1 -11.67 -6.85 -13.50
C MET A 1 -11.79 -7.91 -12.43
N LYS A 2 -10.67 -8.44 -11.98
CA LYS A 2 -10.58 -9.44 -10.90
C LYS A 2 -9.53 -8.98 -9.89
N ILE A 3 -9.86 -9.04 -8.60
CA ILE A 3 -8.87 -8.87 -7.51
C ILE A 3 -8.54 -10.25 -6.99
N ARG A 4 -7.26 -10.58 -6.88
CA ARG A 4 -6.77 -11.89 -6.46
C ARG A 4 -5.44 -11.79 -5.72
N PRO A 5 -5.04 -12.83 -4.97
CA PRO A 5 -3.68 -12.90 -4.43
C PRO A 5 -2.62 -12.83 -5.54
N LEU A 6 -1.47 -12.25 -5.17
CA LEU A 6 -0.25 -12.22 -5.98
C LEU A 6 0.24 -13.66 -6.26
N VAL A 7 0.62 -13.93 -7.51
CA VAL A 7 1.39 -15.10 -7.92
C VAL A 7 2.75 -14.68 -8.50
N ALA A 8 3.69 -15.61 -8.59
CA ALA A 8 5.06 -15.28 -9.00
C ALA A 8 5.15 -14.68 -10.41
N GLU A 9 4.27 -15.10 -11.30
CA GLU A 9 4.18 -14.65 -12.68
C GLU A 9 3.81 -13.17 -12.83
N ASP A 10 3.20 -12.57 -11.80
CA ASP A 10 2.82 -11.15 -11.79
C ASP A 10 4.01 -10.23 -11.52
N LEU A 11 5.04 -10.71 -10.84
CA LEU A 11 6.14 -9.90 -10.32
C LEU A 11 6.85 -9.01 -11.36
N PRO A 12 7.06 -9.44 -12.62
CA PRO A 12 7.62 -8.55 -13.63
C PRO A 12 6.76 -7.33 -13.92
N GLN A 13 5.43 -7.47 -13.96
CA GLN A 13 4.52 -6.33 -14.14
C GLN A 13 4.48 -5.43 -12.90
N LEU A 14 4.48 -6.00 -11.70
CA LEU A 14 4.55 -5.24 -10.46
C LEU A 14 5.83 -4.40 -10.38
N GLN A 15 6.97 -4.98 -10.74
CA GLN A 15 8.25 -4.26 -10.75
C GLN A 15 8.21 -3.06 -11.71
N GLN A 16 7.62 -3.21 -12.89
CA GLN A 16 7.45 -2.11 -13.85
C GLN A 16 6.54 -1.00 -13.30
N ILE A 17 5.41 -1.37 -12.68
CA ILE A 17 4.50 -0.42 -12.04
C ILE A 17 5.23 0.34 -10.94
N TYR A 18 5.96 -0.37 -10.06
CA TYR A 18 6.70 0.27 -8.97
C TYR A 18 7.82 1.17 -9.48
N ALA A 19 8.57 0.71 -10.49
CA ALA A 19 9.62 1.49 -11.14
C ALA A 19 9.09 2.83 -11.68
N HIS A 20 7.91 2.83 -12.29
CA HIS A 20 7.27 4.07 -12.74
C HIS A 20 7.03 5.04 -11.57
N HIS A 21 6.49 4.55 -10.45
CA HIS A 21 6.24 5.39 -9.27
C HIS A 21 7.52 5.87 -8.58
N VAL A 22 8.58 5.07 -8.59
CA VAL A 22 9.90 5.50 -8.09
C VAL A 22 10.48 6.60 -8.96
N LEU A 23 10.43 6.47 -10.27
CA LEU A 23 11.09 7.40 -11.20
C LEU A 23 10.29 8.69 -11.43
N HIS A 24 8.95 8.64 -11.32
CA HIS A 24 8.08 9.75 -11.74
C HIS A 24 7.12 10.25 -10.66
N GLY A 25 7.04 9.57 -9.51
CA GLY A 25 6.10 9.89 -8.46
C GLY A 25 6.74 10.14 -7.10
N THR A 26 5.93 10.66 -6.19
CA THR A 26 6.28 10.90 -4.78
C THR A 26 5.71 9.82 -3.84
N GLY A 27 4.98 8.84 -4.37
CA GLY A 27 4.41 7.73 -3.60
C GLY A 27 5.44 6.70 -3.11
N SER A 28 6.71 6.84 -3.47
CA SER A 28 7.82 6.06 -2.94
C SER A 28 8.99 7.00 -2.61
N TRP A 29 9.65 6.72 -1.48
CA TRP A 29 10.86 7.44 -1.06
C TRP A 29 12.15 6.88 -1.65
N GLU A 30 12.07 5.82 -2.47
CA GLU A 30 13.21 5.27 -3.18
C GLU A 30 13.62 6.17 -4.35
N TRP A 31 14.91 6.19 -4.63
CA TRP A 31 15.49 6.98 -5.73
C TRP A 31 15.72 6.12 -6.97
N GLU A 32 16.00 4.84 -6.75
CA GLU A 32 16.25 3.86 -7.80
C GLU A 32 15.23 2.72 -7.67
N PRO A 33 14.66 2.24 -8.78
CA PRO A 33 13.76 1.10 -8.75
C PRO A 33 14.49 -0.17 -8.30
N PRO A 34 13.85 -1.01 -7.46
CA PRO A 34 14.41 -2.30 -7.11
C PRO A 34 14.50 -3.22 -8.33
N SER A 35 15.44 -4.14 -8.30
CA SER A 35 15.49 -5.24 -9.25
C SER A 35 14.29 -6.20 -9.11
N LEU A 36 14.04 -7.02 -10.13
CA LEU A 36 13.01 -8.06 -10.04
C LEU A 36 13.28 -9.04 -8.89
N ALA A 37 14.54 -9.39 -8.65
CA ALA A 37 14.93 -10.27 -7.54
C ALA A 37 14.57 -9.64 -6.20
N GLU A 38 14.88 -8.36 -6.01
CA GLU A 38 14.54 -7.64 -4.79
C GLU A 38 13.02 -7.49 -4.60
N MET A 39 12.26 -7.21 -5.67
CA MET A 39 10.79 -7.20 -5.61
C MET A 39 10.23 -8.57 -5.20
N THR A 40 10.83 -9.65 -5.70
CA THR A 40 10.46 -11.02 -5.35
C THR A 40 10.69 -11.28 -3.87
N ASP A 41 11.86 -10.91 -3.35
CA ASP A 41 12.19 -11.08 -1.93
C ASP A 41 11.25 -10.29 -1.02
N ARG A 42 10.95 -9.04 -1.38
CA ARG A 42 9.99 -8.18 -0.65
C ARG A 42 8.58 -8.80 -0.63
N ALA A 43 8.09 -9.28 -1.77
CA ALA A 43 6.78 -9.94 -1.86
C ALA A 43 6.71 -11.21 -1.03
N GLN A 44 7.74 -12.07 -1.12
CA GLN A 44 7.83 -13.27 -0.30
C GLN A 44 7.89 -12.96 1.20
N ALA A 45 8.57 -11.89 1.61
CA ALA A 45 8.64 -11.48 3.00
C ALA A 45 7.27 -11.07 3.56
N VAL A 46 6.40 -10.44 2.75
CA VAL A 46 5.02 -10.14 3.10
C VAL A 46 4.19 -11.43 3.21
N GLN A 47 4.26 -12.28 2.19
CA GLN A 47 3.50 -13.55 2.14
C GLN A 47 3.90 -14.52 3.26
N LYS A 48 5.18 -14.60 3.63
CA LYS A 48 5.66 -15.42 4.77
C LYS A 48 5.09 -14.99 6.12
N LYS A 49 4.65 -13.73 6.24
CA LYS A 49 3.96 -13.23 7.44
C LYS A 49 2.45 -13.52 7.41
N GLY A 50 1.94 -14.17 6.38
CA GLY A 50 0.50 -14.41 6.20
C GLY A 50 -0.29 -13.13 5.88
N LEU A 51 0.37 -12.05 5.46
CA LEU A 51 -0.29 -10.79 5.13
C LEU A 51 -0.75 -10.78 3.67
N PRO A 52 -1.88 -10.11 3.38
CA PRO A 52 -2.39 -10.03 2.02
C PRO A 52 -1.44 -9.25 1.09
N TYR A 53 -1.23 -9.80 -0.09
CA TYR A 53 -0.61 -9.15 -1.24
C TYR A 53 -1.52 -9.39 -2.44
N LEU A 54 -2.21 -8.34 -2.90
CA LEU A 54 -3.30 -8.41 -3.86
C LEU A 54 -2.92 -7.72 -5.17
N VAL A 55 -3.40 -8.27 -6.27
CA VAL A 55 -3.32 -7.66 -7.60
C VAL A 55 -4.73 -7.43 -8.17
N ALA A 56 -4.90 -6.34 -8.88
CA ALA A 56 -6.07 -6.08 -9.70
C ALA A 56 -5.71 -6.38 -11.16
N GLU A 57 -6.42 -7.34 -11.76
CA GLU A 57 -6.21 -7.79 -13.14
C GLU A 57 -7.37 -7.33 -14.03
N VAL A 58 -7.05 -6.73 -15.17
CA VAL A 58 -7.98 -6.29 -16.19
C VAL A 58 -7.48 -6.78 -17.55
N ALA A 59 -8.24 -7.61 -18.25
CA ALA A 59 -7.85 -8.16 -19.56
C ALA A 59 -6.41 -8.74 -19.60
N GLU A 60 -6.08 -9.57 -18.60
CA GLU A 60 -4.77 -10.22 -18.42
C GLU A 60 -3.58 -9.27 -18.12
N GLN A 61 -3.86 -8.00 -17.91
CA GLN A 61 -2.87 -7.02 -17.44
C GLN A 61 -3.05 -6.70 -15.97
N ILE A 62 -1.94 -6.49 -15.25
CA ILE A 62 -1.98 -6.01 -13.88
C ILE A 62 -2.22 -4.50 -13.89
N ALA A 63 -3.44 -4.12 -13.50
CA ALA A 63 -3.86 -2.71 -13.39
C ALA A 63 -3.30 -2.03 -12.13
N GLY A 64 -2.90 -2.81 -11.13
CA GLY A 64 -2.32 -2.33 -9.90
C GLY A 64 -2.22 -3.42 -8.84
N TYR A 65 -1.60 -3.09 -7.73
CA TYR A 65 -1.45 -3.99 -6.61
C TYR A 65 -1.46 -3.25 -5.27
N ALA A 66 -1.80 -3.96 -4.21
CA ALA A 66 -1.72 -3.47 -2.85
C ALA A 66 -1.29 -4.58 -1.89
N TYR A 67 -0.57 -4.22 -0.85
CA TYR A 67 -0.16 -5.14 0.19
C TYR A 67 -0.13 -4.45 1.56
N ALA A 68 -0.15 -5.25 2.62
CA ALA A 68 0.01 -4.78 3.98
C ALA A 68 1.35 -5.23 4.55
N SER A 69 1.93 -4.39 5.38
CA SER A 69 3.14 -4.72 6.15
C SER A 69 2.96 -4.31 7.62
N PRO A 70 3.71 -4.91 8.58
CA PRO A 70 3.69 -4.46 9.96
C PRO A 70 4.13 -2.99 10.07
N TYR A 71 3.34 -2.16 10.74
CA TYR A 71 3.63 -0.73 10.88
C TYR A 71 4.97 -0.47 11.58
N ARG A 72 5.24 -1.17 12.68
CA ARG A 72 6.49 -1.03 13.46
C ARG A 72 6.88 -2.39 14.04
N PRO A 73 8.20 -2.64 14.28
CA PRO A 73 8.65 -3.97 14.71
C PRO A 73 8.38 -4.30 16.17
N ARG A 74 8.00 -3.33 17.02
CA ARG A 74 7.76 -3.56 18.44
C ARG A 74 6.41 -4.24 18.69
N ALA A 75 6.35 -5.17 19.64
CA ALA A 75 5.18 -5.99 19.94
C ALA A 75 3.89 -5.18 20.24
N GLY A 76 4.01 -3.99 20.81
CA GLY A 76 2.86 -3.11 21.06
C GLY A 76 2.11 -2.68 19.81
N TYR A 77 2.76 -2.75 18.62
CA TYR A 77 2.14 -2.42 17.32
C TYR A 77 1.64 -3.63 16.54
N ARG A 78 1.62 -4.83 17.13
CA ARG A 78 1.32 -6.10 16.44
C ARG A 78 -0.04 -6.16 15.76
N PHE A 79 -0.99 -5.29 16.11
CA PHE A 79 -2.32 -5.20 15.51
C PHE A 79 -2.49 -4.03 14.53
N THR A 80 -1.41 -3.33 14.21
CA THR A 80 -1.39 -2.19 13.29
C THR A 80 -0.57 -2.55 12.05
N LEU A 81 -1.15 -2.30 10.89
CA LEU A 81 -0.51 -2.50 9.60
C LEU A 81 -0.29 -1.15 8.91
N GLU A 82 0.62 -1.13 7.95
CA GLU A 82 0.79 -0.07 6.97
C GLU A 82 0.41 -0.63 5.60
N ASP A 83 -0.37 0.11 4.82
CA ASP A 83 -0.69 -0.25 3.45
C ASP A 83 0.32 0.32 2.45
N SER A 84 0.39 -0.33 1.32
CA SER A 84 1.05 0.17 0.12
C SER A 84 0.18 -0.14 -1.09
N ILE A 85 -0.06 0.86 -1.93
CA ILE A 85 -0.89 0.70 -3.13
C ILE A 85 -0.28 1.44 -4.31
N TYR A 86 -0.18 0.75 -5.44
CA TYR A 86 0.37 1.26 -6.68
C TYR A 86 -0.49 0.85 -7.87
N LEU A 87 -0.82 1.81 -8.73
CA LEU A 87 -1.60 1.58 -9.94
C LEU A 87 -0.75 1.80 -11.17
N HIS A 88 -0.96 0.98 -12.17
CA HIS A 88 -0.42 1.24 -13.50
C HIS A 88 -1.03 2.56 -14.04
N PRO A 89 -0.23 3.46 -14.63
CA PRO A 89 -0.69 4.80 -15.04
C PRO A 89 -1.94 4.80 -15.92
N GLU A 90 -2.03 3.86 -16.86
CA GLU A 90 -3.16 3.73 -17.80
C GLU A 90 -4.47 3.34 -17.12
N PHE A 91 -4.42 2.74 -15.94
CA PHE A 91 -5.59 2.32 -15.17
C PHE A 91 -5.96 3.30 -14.05
N SER A 92 -5.33 4.48 -14.03
CA SER A 92 -5.63 5.53 -13.06
C SER A 92 -7.04 6.09 -13.24
N LYS A 93 -7.65 6.60 -12.15
CA LYS A 93 -8.97 7.27 -12.14
C LYS A 93 -10.16 6.39 -12.58
N GLN A 94 -10.01 5.09 -12.62
CA GLN A 94 -11.08 4.13 -12.99
C GLN A 94 -11.73 3.45 -11.77
N GLY A 95 -11.42 3.90 -10.55
CA GLY A 95 -11.97 3.33 -9.30
C GLY A 95 -11.26 2.07 -8.82
N ILE A 96 -10.33 1.51 -9.59
CA ILE A 96 -9.62 0.25 -9.28
C ILE A 96 -8.88 0.34 -7.95
N GLY A 97 -8.19 1.45 -7.68
CA GLY A 97 -7.45 1.64 -6.43
C GLY A 97 -8.35 1.57 -5.20
N LEU A 98 -9.55 2.12 -5.27
CA LEU A 98 -10.49 2.07 -4.15
C LEU A 98 -10.92 0.63 -3.85
N LEU A 99 -11.29 -0.12 -4.87
CA LEU A 99 -11.71 -1.52 -4.72
C LEU A 99 -10.57 -2.39 -4.18
N LEU A 100 -9.36 -2.17 -4.68
CA LEU A 100 -8.16 -2.89 -4.25
C LEU A 100 -7.81 -2.60 -2.78
N LEU A 101 -7.88 -1.33 -2.36
CA LEU A 101 -7.61 -0.92 -0.99
C LEU A 101 -8.69 -1.43 -0.03
N GLN A 102 -9.97 -1.36 -0.42
CA GLN A 102 -11.07 -1.89 0.39
C GLN A 102 -10.96 -3.41 0.59
N GLU A 103 -10.59 -4.15 -0.45
CA GLU A 103 -10.37 -5.61 -0.34
C GLU A 103 -9.17 -5.92 0.57
N LEU A 104 -8.09 -5.15 0.48
CA LEU A 104 -6.94 -5.28 1.38
C LEU A 104 -7.36 -5.06 2.84
N MET A 105 -8.11 -3.99 3.13
CA MET A 105 -8.61 -3.67 4.47
C MET A 105 -9.52 -4.78 5.02
N LEU A 106 -10.41 -5.32 4.17
CA LEU A 106 -11.31 -6.41 4.55
C LEU A 106 -10.52 -7.66 4.96
N GLN A 107 -9.54 -8.07 4.15
CA GLN A 107 -8.72 -9.24 4.46
C GLN A 107 -7.87 -9.03 5.72
N CYS A 108 -7.26 -7.86 5.88
CA CYS A 108 -6.49 -7.52 7.08
C CYS A 108 -7.37 -7.53 8.35
N GLY A 109 -8.57 -6.98 8.28
CA GLY A 109 -9.54 -7.02 9.37
C GLY A 109 -9.94 -8.44 9.73
N SER A 110 -10.18 -9.31 8.74
CA SER A 110 -10.53 -10.72 8.93
C SER A 110 -9.40 -11.52 9.59
N LEU A 111 -8.14 -11.11 9.43
CA LEU A 111 -6.97 -11.67 10.10
C LEU A 111 -6.81 -11.18 11.55
N GLY A 112 -7.68 -10.26 12.02
CA GLY A 112 -7.66 -9.73 13.38
C GLY A 112 -6.85 -8.47 13.59
N TYR A 113 -6.32 -7.86 12.53
CA TYR A 113 -5.69 -6.54 12.61
C TYR A 113 -6.76 -5.46 12.82
N ARG A 114 -6.40 -4.41 13.57
CA ARG A 114 -7.36 -3.41 14.05
C ARG A 114 -7.20 -2.04 13.41
N GLU A 115 -5.99 -1.68 13.07
CA GLU A 115 -5.65 -0.36 12.54
C GLU A 115 -4.80 -0.50 11.27
N MET A 116 -5.03 0.39 10.33
CA MET A 116 -4.21 0.53 9.13
C MET A 116 -3.75 1.96 8.98
N ILE A 117 -2.47 2.14 8.74
CA ILE A 117 -1.82 3.42 8.54
C ILE A 117 -1.46 3.55 7.06
N ALA A 118 -1.74 4.71 6.48
CA ALA A 118 -1.21 5.11 5.18
C ALA A 118 -0.14 6.18 5.37
N VAL A 119 1.01 5.99 4.73
CA VAL A 119 2.12 6.94 4.69
C VAL A 119 2.24 7.47 3.27
N ILE A 120 1.69 8.66 3.03
CA ILE A 120 1.58 9.21 1.68
C ILE A 120 2.69 10.23 1.45
N GLY A 121 3.53 9.96 0.47
CA GLY A 121 4.57 10.88 0.02
C GLY A 121 4.00 12.06 -0.72
N ASP A 122 4.31 13.24 -0.19
CA ASP A 122 3.94 14.60 -0.56
C ASP A 122 2.48 14.98 -0.27
N SER A 123 2.31 16.12 0.42
CA SER A 123 0.98 16.73 0.67
C SER A 123 0.27 17.19 -0.62
N ALA A 124 1.01 17.32 -1.74
CA ALA A 124 0.45 17.56 -3.07
C ALA A 124 -0.08 16.28 -3.76
N ASN A 125 0.12 15.09 -3.20
CA ASN A 125 -0.40 13.85 -3.75
C ASN A 125 -1.90 13.68 -3.43
N HIS A 126 -2.70 14.62 -3.92
CA HIS A 126 -4.15 14.64 -3.70
C HIS A 126 -4.87 13.39 -4.21
N ALA A 127 -4.30 12.69 -5.19
CA ALA A 127 -4.90 11.46 -5.72
C ALA A 127 -4.86 10.35 -4.67
N SER A 128 -3.71 10.15 -4.01
CA SER A 128 -3.57 9.16 -2.95
C SER A 128 -4.37 9.57 -1.70
N ILE A 129 -4.30 10.83 -1.28
CA ILE A 129 -5.07 11.32 -0.12
C ILE A 129 -6.56 11.06 -0.33
N ARG A 130 -7.14 11.48 -1.45
CA ARG A 130 -8.57 11.24 -1.76
C ARG A 130 -8.93 9.76 -1.89
N LEU A 131 -8.02 8.93 -2.38
CA LEU A 131 -8.22 7.48 -2.42
C LEU A 131 -8.43 6.93 -1.01
N HIS A 132 -7.54 7.28 -0.09
CA HIS A 132 -7.59 6.82 1.29
C HIS A 132 -8.79 7.41 2.05
N GLU A 133 -9.11 8.70 1.88
CA GLU A 133 -10.33 9.29 2.42
C GLU A 133 -11.59 8.51 2.00
N ARG A 134 -11.70 8.18 0.71
CA ARG A 134 -12.83 7.39 0.19
C ARG A 134 -12.86 5.95 0.71
N ALA A 135 -11.72 5.40 1.09
CA ALA A 135 -11.63 4.09 1.73
C ALA A 135 -11.92 4.14 3.25
N GLY A 136 -12.12 5.33 3.82
CA GLY A 136 -12.46 5.52 5.23
C GLY A 136 -11.27 5.90 6.13
N PHE A 137 -10.13 6.25 5.56
CA PHE A 137 -9.02 6.81 6.32
C PHE A 137 -9.29 8.28 6.68
N VAL A 138 -8.78 8.69 7.84
CA VAL A 138 -8.75 10.09 8.28
C VAL A 138 -7.30 10.55 8.40
N GLU A 139 -7.03 11.81 8.05
CA GLU A 139 -5.72 12.40 8.23
C GLU A 139 -5.43 12.55 9.74
N VAL A 140 -4.28 12.07 10.18
CA VAL A 140 -3.84 12.16 11.57
C VAL A 140 -2.67 13.11 11.77
N GLY A 141 -1.99 13.50 10.70
CA GLY A 141 -0.96 14.51 10.74
C GLY A 141 -0.06 14.54 9.50
N VAL A 142 0.73 15.60 9.43
CA VAL A 142 1.69 15.82 8.33
C VAL A 142 3.06 16.13 8.91
N PHE A 143 4.05 15.34 8.53
CA PHE A 143 5.45 15.67 8.75
C PHE A 143 5.94 16.55 7.61
N ARG A 144 6.33 17.79 7.94
CA ARG A 144 6.78 18.76 6.95
C ARG A 144 8.25 18.54 6.59
N ASN A 145 8.56 18.57 5.29
CA ASN A 145 9.93 18.55 4.76
C ASN A 145 10.76 17.35 5.24
N ILE A 146 10.12 16.20 5.50
CA ILE A 146 10.79 15.03 6.09
C ILE A 146 11.55 14.19 5.07
N GLY A 147 11.17 14.23 3.80
CA GLY A 147 11.81 13.50 2.72
C GLY A 147 12.45 14.44 1.71
N PHE A 148 13.41 13.93 0.91
CA PHE A 148 14.05 14.67 -0.16
C PHE A 148 14.02 13.84 -1.44
N LYS A 149 13.38 14.37 -2.50
CA LYS A 149 13.30 13.72 -3.81
C LYS A 149 13.10 14.76 -4.90
N PHE A 150 13.60 14.49 -6.10
CA PHE A 150 13.51 15.41 -7.24
C PHE A 150 14.04 16.83 -6.94
N GLY A 151 15.13 16.93 -6.15
CA GLY A 151 15.77 18.20 -5.82
C GLY A 151 15.01 19.07 -4.84
N ARG A 152 13.96 18.56 -4.16
CA ARG A 152 13.17 19.33 -3.20
C ARG A 152 12.80 18.50 -1.96
N PHE A 153 12.57 19.21 -0.86
CA PHE A 153 11.99 18.59 0.35
C PHE A 153 10.49 18.37 0.15
N LEU A 154 10.02 17.24 0.67
CA LEU A 154 8.65 16.76 0.55
C LEU A 154 8.07 16.45 1.92
N ASP A 155 6.77 16.65 2.05
CA ASP A 155 6.00 16.27 3.22
C ASP A 155 5.71 14.77 3.22
N SER A 156 5.31 14.25 4.38
CA SER A 156 4.67 12.93 4.49
C SER A 156 3.36 13.07 5.24
N VAL A 157 2.26 12.73 4.58
CA VAL A 157 0.90 12.74 5.14
C VAL A 157 0.62 11.38 5.75
N TYR A 158 0.22 11.37 7.01
CA TYR A 158 -0.18 10.15 7.72
C TYR A 158 -1.69 10.10 7.83
N MET A 159 -2.27 9.00 7.39
CA MET A 159 -3.70 8.73 7.52
C MET A 159 -3.91 7.41 8.23
N GLN A 160 -5.06 7.25 8.89
CA GLN A 160 -5.40 6.08 9.68
C GLN A 160 -6.83 5.63 9.41
N ALA A 161 -7.04 4.32 9.35
CA ALA A 161 -8.36 3.71 9.32
C ALA A 161 -8.45 2.58 10.34
N GLN A 162 -9.62 2.47 10.98
CA GLN A 162 -9.97 1.32 11.79
C GLN A 162 -10.43 0.17 10.87
N LEU A 163 -9.92 -1.03 11.13
CA LEU A 163 -10.31 -2.23 10.42
C LEU A 163 -11.43 -2.97 11.17
N ASN A 164 -12.34 -3.58 10.42
CA ASN A 164 -13.42 -4.41 10.97
C ASN A 164 -12.86 -5.77 11.42
N ALA A 165 -12.20 -5.79 12.56
CA ALA A 165 -11.69 -7.01 13.16
C ALA A 165 -12.79 -7.74 13.95
N PRO A 166 -12.75 -9.09 14.06
CA PRO A 166 -13.63 -9.83 14.96
C PRO A 166 -13.51 -9.32 16.40
N ALA A 167 -14.61 -9.36 17.15
CA ALA A 167 -14.74 -8.78 18.50
C ALA A 167 -13.95 -9.50 19.61
N SER A 168 -12.89 -10.22 19.29
CA SER A 168 -12.01 -10.86 20.29
C SER A 168 -11.01 -9.86 20.86
N THR A 169 -10.98 -9.68 22.17
CA THR A 169 -9.93 -8.93 22.84
C THR A 169 -8.62 -9.71 22.71
N PRO A 170 -7.56 -9.13 22.19
CA PRO A 170 -6.28 -9.81 22.12
C PRO A 170 -5.75 -10.11 23.53
N SER A 171 -5.37 -11.35 23.81
CA SER A 171 -4.59 -11.67 25.00
C SER A 171 -3.15 -11.16 24.86
N ASN A 172 -2.60 -10.67 25.97
CA ASN A 172 -1.17 -10.32 26.03
C ASN A 172 -0.28 -11.54 25.82
#